data_92d1d9c87e04a882dfb8d93ebf3a444d
#
_entry.id   92d1d9c87e04a882dfb8d93ebf3a444d
#
_cell.length_a   1.000
_cell.length_b   1.000
_cell.length_c   1.000
_cell.angle_alpha   90.00
_cell.angle_beta   90.00
_cell.angle_gamma   90.00
#
_symmetry.space_group_name_H-M   'P 1'
#
loop_
_entity.id
_entity.type
_entity.pdbx_description
1 polymer ?
#
loop_
_entity_poly.entity_id
_entity_poly.type
_entity_poly.pdbx_seq_one_letter_code
_entity_poly.pdbx_strand_id
1 'polypeptide(L)'
;GHLIIEFPEMVAILNAKNVEDTKSFMSRQKDTYKTPYDRHPKDHKRQCVFAGSSNSLDFLPMDRSGNRRFLPILCNMEEAETHILDDEKTSREYIDQMWAEAMEIYRSGKCQLRLPKEMEKELCEYQKQFMQEDTKKELILDYLEHYEGSMVCSRQLYSEALGNDGNPAQWEIREINDIMNNCSDWIAFSNPRHFPEPYRRQKGWEGHDIISFAHICGV
;
A
#
# COMPACT_ATOMS: atom_id res chain seq x y z
N GLY A 1 0.54 -19.84 -22.49
CA GLY A 1 0.29 -18.70 -21.62
C GLY A 1 1.43 -17.71 -21.70
N HIS A 2 1.18 -16.47 -21.32
CA HIS A 2 2.23 -15.45 -21.23
C HIS A 2 2.91 -15.53 -19.89
N LEU A 3 4.23 -15.34 -19.85
CA LEU A 3 5.01 -15.31 -18.62
C LEU A 3 5.01 -13.93 -17.98
N ILE A 4 4.98 -12.88 -18.81
CA ILE A 4 4.90 -11.47 -18.38
C ILE A 4 3.65 -10.87 -19.00
N ILE A 5 2.87 -10.19 -18.19
CA ILE A 5 1.69 -9.42 -18.62
C ILE A 5 1.95 -7.96 -18.27
N GLU A 6 1.97 -7.12 -19.27
CA GLU A 6 2.20 -5.69 -19.12
C GLU A 6 0.88 -4.96 -18.82
N PHE A 7 0.93 -4.04 -17.86
CA PHE A 7 -0.07 -3.02 -17.60
C PHE A 7 0.49 -1.66 -18.01
N PRO A 8 0.22 -1.19 -19.24
CA PRO A 8 0.62 0.15 -19.63
C PRO A 8 -0.14 1.17 -18.77
N GLU A 9 0.52 2.28 -18.46
CA GLU A 9 -0.07 3.37 -17.69
C GLU A 9 -0.68 2.93 -16.34
N MET A 10 0.15 2.39 -15.46
CA MET A 10 -0.24 1.87 -14.14
C MET A 10 -1.11 2.85 -13.32
N VAL A 11 -0.88 4.17 -13.44
CA VAL A 11 -1.64 5.21 -12.72
C VAL A 11 -3.14 5.12 -13.02
N ALA A 12 -3.50 4.87 -14.29
CA ALA A 12 -4.91 4.74 -14.68
C ALA A 12 -5.58 3.50 -14.08
N ILE A 13 -4.81 2.45 -13.86
CA ILE A 13 -5.30 1.17 -13.30
C ILE A 13 -5.40 1.24 -11.77
N LEU A 14 -4.49 1.95 -11.13
CA LEU A 14 -4.39 2.08 -9.67
C LEU A 14 -5.17 3.27 -9.09
N ASN A 15 -6.12 3.84 -9.83
CA ASN A 15 -6.98 4.86 -9.25
C ASN A 15 -7.84 4.30 -8.10
N ALA A 16 -8.24 5.17 -7.16
CA ALA A 16 -8.85 4.80 -5.88
C ALA A 16 -10.07 3.85 -5.97
N LYS A 17 -10.79 3.84 -7.09
CA LYS A 17 -11.97 2.97 -7.27
C LYS A 17 -11.61 1.53 -7.62
N ASN A 18 -10.46 1.30 -8.23
CA ASN A 18 -10.09 0.01 -8.82
C ASN A 18 -8.94 -0.69 -8.07
N VAL A 19 -8.35 -0.06 -7.06
CA VAL A 19 -7.17 -0.58 -6.35
C VAL A 19 -7.42 -1.97 -5.76
N GLU A 20 -8.51 -2.15 -5.04
CA GLU A 20 -8.80 -3.43 -4.38
C GLU A 20 -9.13 -4.54 -5.39
N ASP A 21 -9.83 -4.20 -6.47
CA ASP A 21 -10.11 -5.15 -7.55
C ASP A 21 -8.80 -5.55 -8.26
N THR A 22 -7.91 -4.59 -8.50
CA THR A 22 -6.59 -4.83 -9.10
C THR A 22 -5.73 -5.70 -8.19
N LYS A 23 -5.67 -5.42 -6.89
CA LYS A 23 -4.96 -6.23 -5.90
C LYS A 23 -5.53 -7.65 -5.83
N SER A 24 -6.86 -7.78 -5.83
CA SER A 24 -7.56 -9.06 -5.86
C SER A 24 -7.22 -9.83 -7.14
N PHE A 25 -7.25 -9.17 -8.29
CA PHE A 25 -6.88 -9.74 -9.57
C PHE A 25 -5.43 -10.25 -9.58
N MET A 26 -4.48 -9.42 -9.13
CA MET A 26 -3.05 -9.79 -9.07
C MET A 26 -2.79 -10.97 -8.13
N SER A 27 -3.57 -11.12 -7.06
CA SER A 27 -3.39 -12.17 -6.05
C SER A 27 -4.01 -13.51 -6.43
N ARG A 28 -4.74 -13.60 -7.54
CA ARG A 28 -5.36 -14.87 -7.96
C ARG A 28 -4.31 -15.88 -8.36
N GLN A 29 -4.41 -17.08 -7.83
CA GLN A 29 -3.51 -18.19 -8.15
C GLN A 29 -3.98 -19.01 -9.35
N LYS A 30 -5.24 -18.87 -9.74
CA LYS A 30 -5.88 -19.57 -10.84
C LYS A 30 -6.95 -18.71 -11.48
N ASP A 31 -7.16 -18.94 -12.76
CA ASP A 31 -8.27 -18.37 -13.53
C ASP A 31 -9.16 -19.52 -13.99
N THR A 32 -10.47 -19.37 -13.83
CA THR A 32 -11.46 -20.40 -14.24
C THR A 32 -12.12 -19.94 -15.52
N TYR A 33 -11.83 -20.62 -16.62
CA TYR A 33 -12.44 -20.32 -17.90
C TYR A 33 -12.63 -21.56 -18.76
N LYS A 34 -13.49 -21.46 -19.77
CA LYS A 34 -13.76 -22.49 -20.73
C LYS A 34 -12.94 -22.23 -22.00
N THR A 35 -12.09 -23.20 -22.35
CA THR A 35 -11.41 -23.17 -23.64
C THR A 35 -12.38 -23.56 -24.77
N PRO A 36 -12.15 -23.10 -26.01
CA PRO A 36 -12.96 -23.52 -27.14
C PRO A 36 -13.03 -25.06 -27.21
N TYR A 37 -14.23 -25.57 -27.45
CA TYR A 37 -14.56 -27.01 -27.53
C TYR A 37 -14.58 -27.78 -26.20
N ASP A 38 -14.20 -27.21 -25.06
CA ASP A 38 -14.41 -27.84 -23.76
C ASP A 38 -15.90 -27.85 -23.38
N ARG A 39 -16.35 -28.90 -22.69
CA ARG A 39 -17.73 -28.98 -22.18
C ARG A 39 -17.96 -28.14 -20.94
N HIS A 40 -16.96 -28.02 -20.06
CA HIS A 40 -17.03 -27.34 -18.79
C HIS A 40 -15.85 -26.38 -18.58
N PRO A 41 -16.02 -25.29 -17.81
CA PRO A 41 -14.91 -24.47 -17.36
C PRO A 41 -13.90 -25.29 -16.57
N LYS A 42 -12.61 -24.99 -16.70
CA LYS A 42 -11.51 -25.61 -15.96
C LYS A 42 -10.69 -24.56 -15.27
N ASP A 43 -10.06 -24.95 -14.17
CA ASP A 43 -9.11 -24.12 -13.45
C ASP A 43 -7.75 -24.17 -14.15
N HIS A 44 -7.24 -23.00 -14.50
CA HIS A 44 -5.91 -22.83 -15.09
C HIS A 44 -5.04 -22.09 -14.07
N LYS A 45 -3.98 -22.75 -13.61
CA LYS A 45 -3.01 -22.12 -12.68
C LYS A 45 -2.35 -20.93 -13.37
N ARG A 46 -2.29 -19.80 -12.66
CA ARG A 46 -1.62 -18.61 -13.16
C ARG A 46 -0.10 -18.78 -13.00
N GLN A 47 0.62 -18.57 -14.08
CA GLN A 47 2.08 -18.72 -14.16
C GLN A 47 2.70 -17.49 -14.83
N CYS A 48 2.26 -16.31 -14.41
CA CYS A 48 2.74 -15.05 -14.94
C CYS A 48 3.12 -14.09 -13.81
N VAL A 49 3.95 -13.13 -14.15
CA VAL A 49 4.19 -11.92 -13.37
C VAL A 49 3.57 -10.74 -14.11
N PHE A 50 3.26 -9.70 -13.36
CA PHE A 50 2.75 -8.45 -13.91
C PHE A 50 3.87 -7.42 -13.91
N ALA A 51 4.00 -6.68 -15.00
CA ALA A 51 4.86 -5.51 -15.10
C ALA A 51 3.99 -4.32 -15.48
N GLY A 52 4.36 -3.13 -15.04
CA GLY A 52 3.66 -1.91 -15.40
C GLY A 52 4.62 -0.75 -15.47
N SER A 53 4.30 0.24 -16.28
CA SER A 53 5.07 1.48 -16.41
C SER A 53 4.27 2.67 -15.94
N SER A 54 4.96 3.69 -15.44
CA SER A 54 4.38 4.96 -15.01
C SER A 54 5.36 6.08 -15.31
N ASN A 55 4.84 7.20 -15.81
CA ASN A 55 5.59 8.46 -15.97
C ASN A 55 5.49 9.34 -14.72
N SER A 56 4.67 8.97 -13.73
CA SER A 56 4.54 9.65 -12.45
C SER A 56 5.26 8.85 -11.37
N LEU A 57 5.96 9.54 -10.47
CA LEU A 57 6.60 8.89 -9.33
C LEU A 57 5.56 8.44 -8.28
N ASP A 58 4.50 9.21 -8.08
CA ASP A 58 3.42 8.98 -7.11
C ASP A 58 2.33 8.02 -7.61
N PHE A 59 2.73 6.89 -8.21
CA PHE A 59 1.80 5.95 -8.84
C PHE A 59 1.23 4.90 -7.88
N LEU A 60 1.87 4.67 -6.73
CA LEU A 60 1.36 3.70 -5.77
C LEU A 60 0.13 4.24 -5.04
N PRO A 61 -0.91 3.41 -4.88
CA PRO A 61 -2.07 3.80 -4.12
C PRO A 61 -1.71 4.01 -2.65
N MET A 62 -2.42 4.92 -2.02
CA MET A 62 -2.36 5.09 -0.57
C MET A 62 -2.99 3.87 0.11
N ASP A 63 -2.16 2.89 0.44
CA ASP A 63 -2.56 1.67 1.14
C ASP A 63 -1.84 1.57 2.48
N ARG A 64 -2.54 1.86 3.57
CA ARG A 64 -2.01 1.78 4.93
C ARG A 64 -1.72 0.35 5.39
N SER A 65 -2.27 -0.66 4.69
CA SER A 65 -1.94 -2.08 4.90
C SER A 65 -0.65 -2.51 4.20
N GLY A 66 -0.05 -1.62 3.42
CA GLY A 66 1.19 -1.80 2.68
C GLY A 66 1.01 -2.27 1.24
N ASN A 67 1.92 -1.84 0.40
CA ASN A 67 1.93 -2.11 -1.04
C ASN A 67 2.75 -3.38 -1.40
N ARG A 68 2.71 -4.43 -0.58
CA ARG A 68 3.54 -5.65 -0.69
C ARG A 68 3.50 -6.38 -2.03
N ARG A 69 2.56 -6.02 -2.92
CA ARG A 69 2.42 -6.62 -4.27
C ARG A 69 3.21 -5.87 -5.33
N PHE A 70 3.73 -4.70 -5.00
CA PHE A 70 4.39 -3.82 -5.93
C PHE A 70 5.88 -3.75 -5.60
N LEU A 71 6.70 -3.91 -6.61
CA LEU A 71 8.14 -3.69 -6.54
C LEU A 71 8.47 -2.53 -7.49
N PRO A 72 8.54 -1.27 -7.00
CA PRO A 72 8.93 -0.14 -7.81
C PRO A 72 10.38 -0.29 -8.29
N ILE A 73 10.63 0.06 -9.54
CA ILE A 73 11.96 0.11 -10.14
C ILE A 73 12.08 1.48 -10.81
N LEU A 74 12.97 2.31 -10.29
CA LEU A 74 13.26 3.60 -10.90
C LEU A 74 14.17 3.38 -12.12
N CYS A 75 13.71 3.83 -13.28
CA CYS A 75 14.48 3.79 -14.52
C CYS A 75 15.06 5.18 -14.80
N ASN A 76 16.37 5.26 -15.01
CA ASN A 76 17.05 6.48 -15.41
C ASN A 76 17.67 6.30 -16.80
N MET A 77 17.10 6.98 -17.78
CA MET A 77 17.59 6.93 -19.18
C MET A 77 18.95 7.62 -19.34
N GLU A 78 19.28 8.59 -18.50
CA GLU A 78 20.57 9.29 -18.58
C GLU A 78 21.77 8.44 -18.19
N GLU A 79 21.50 7.38 -17.38
CA GLU A 79 22.52 6.41 -16.97
C GLU A 79 22.59 5.18 -17.88
N ALA A 80 21.75 5.11 -18.90
CA ALA A 80 21.76 3.99 -19.84
C ALA A 80 22.97 4.08 -20.78
N GLU A 81 23.87 3.11 -20.70
CA GLU A 81 25.03 3.04 -21.60
C GLU A 81 24.63 2.76 -23.05
N THR A 82 23.57 2.00 -23.25
CA THR A 82 23.04 1.60 -24.56
C THR A 82 21.52 1.50 -24.51
N HIS A 83 20.86 2.04 -25.53
CA HIS A 83 19.42 1.82 -25.68
C HIS A 83 19.16 0.47 -26.34
N ILE A 84 18.17 -0.28 -25.82
CA ILE A 84 17.89 -1.66 -26.27
C ILE A 84 17.53 -1.76 -27.76
N LEU A 85 17.08 -0.68 -28.39
CA LEU A 85 16.72 -0.61 -29.81
C LEU A 85 17.87 -0.12 -30.72
N ASP A 86 19.00 0.30 -30.16
CA ASP A 86 20.12 0.82 -30.97
C ASP A 86 20.89 -0.31 -31.68
N ASP A 87 21.04 -1.44 -30.99
CA ASP A 87 21.62 -2.67 -31.57
C ASP A 87 20.82 -3.90 -31.14
N GLU A 88 19.94 -4.34 -32.00
CA GLU A 88 19.06 -5.50 -31.73
C GLU A 88 19.86 -6.77 -31.44
N LYS A 89 20.98 -6.99 -32.12
CA LYS A 89 21.77 -8.21 -31.94
C LYS A 89 22.40 -8.25 -30.55
N THR A 90 23.09 -7.20 -30.17
CA THR A 90 23.74 -7.10 -28.85
C THR A 90 22.70 -7.13 -27.72
N SER A 91 21.57 -6.45 -27.91
CA SER A 91 20.48 -6.47 -26.93
C SER A 91 19.88 -7.87 -26.76
N ARG A 92 19.74 -8.61 -27.85
CA ARG A 92 19.24 -10.00 -27.79
C ARG A 92 20.22 -10.92 -27.07
N GLU A 93 21.51 -10.82 -27.35
CA GLU A 93 22.55 -11.57 -26.66
C GLU A 93 22.57 -11.28 -25.15
N TYR A 94 22.39 -10.03 -24.77
CA TYR A 94 22.27 -9.63 -23.35
C TYR A 94 21.03 -10.20 -22.68
N ILE A 95 19.88 -10.17 -23.34
CA ILE A 95 18.63 -10.74 -22.83
C ILE A 95 18.75 -12.27 -22.68
N ASP A 96 19.36 -12.94 -23.65
CA ASP A 96 19.58 -14.39 -23.60
C ASP A 96 20.51 -14.76 -22.43
N GLN A 97 21.53 -13.95 -22.15
CA GLN A 97 22.41 -14.14 -20.98
C GLN A 97 21.63 -13.96 -19.67
N MET A 98 20.79 -12.92 -19.56
CA MET A 98 19.94 -12.73 -18.38
C MET A 98 19.02 -13.93 -18.12
N TRP A 99 18.40 -14.47 -19.17
CA TRP A 99 17.56 -15.66 -19.05
C TRP A 99 18.37 -16.89 -18.65
N ALA A 100 19.58 -17.06 -19.16
CA ALA A 100 20.46 -18.15 -18.78
C ALA A 100 20.83 -18.10 -17.29
N GLU A 101 21.17 -16.93 -16.76
CA GLU A 101 21.45 -16.71 -15.33
C GLU A 101 20.22 -16.96 -14.47
N ALA A 102 19.07 -16.45 -14.86
CA ALA A 102 17.81 -16.68 -14.16
C ALA A 102 17.46 -18.18 -14.10
N MET A 103 17.69 -18.92 -15.19
CA MET A 103 17.46 -20.36 -15.24
C MET A 103 18.45 -21.15 -14.38
N GLU A 104 19.71 -20.71 -14.26
CA GLU A 104 20.68 -21.32 -13.36
C GLU A 104 20.27 -21.13 -11.89
N ILE A 105 19.85 -19.91 -11.51
CA ILE A 105 19.32 -19.62 -10.18
C ILE A 105 18.09 -20.49 -9.88
N TYR A 106 17.16 -20.60 -10.83
CA TYR A 106 15.96 -21.44 -10.68
C TYR A 106 16.31 -22.92 -10.48
N ARG A 107 17.21 -23.47 -11.32
CA ARG A 107 17.64 -24.87 -11.24
C ARG A 107 18.42 -25.20 -9.99
N SER A 108 19.12 -24.22 -9.41
CA SER A 108 19.86 -24.42 -8.15
C SER A 108 18.94 -24.71 -6.95
N GLY A 109 17.62 -24.49 -7.07
CA GLY A 109 16.64 -24.64 -6.00
C GLY A 109 16.76 -23.60 -4.88
N LYS A 110 17.62 -22.59 -5.03
CA LYS A 110 17.85 -21.51 -4.06
C LYS A 110 16.91 -20.32 -4.26
N CYS A 111 16.17 -20.32 -5.38
CA CYS A 111 15.22 -19.24 -5.66
C CYS A 111 14.08 -19.24 -4.63
N GLN A 112 13.93 -18.14 -3.93
CA GLN A 112 12.81 -17.91 -3.01
C GLN A 112 11.91 -16.81 -3.57
N LEU A 113 10.59 -17.06 -3.56
CA LEU A 113 9.58 -16.08 -3.98
C LEU A 113 9.18 -15.12 -2.85
N ARG A 114 9.87 -15.18 -1.72
CA ARG A 114 9.69 -14.27 -0.58
C ARG A 114 10.97 -13.53 -0.31
N LEU A 115 10.84 -12.24 -0.08
CA LEU A 115 11.95 -11.42 0.37
C LEU A 115 12.32 -11.78 1.82
N PRO A 116 13.61 -11.72 2.21
CA PRO A 116 14.01 -11.71 3.60
C PRO A 116 13.34 -10.54 4.35
N LYS A 117 13.11 -10.71 5.66
CA LYS A 117 12.40 -9.70 6.47
C LYS A 117 13.08 -8.33 6.48
N GLU A 118 14.39 -8.31 6.40
CA GLU A 118 15.19 -7.08 6.30
C GLU A 118 14.87 -6.34 4.99
N MET A 119 14.90 -7.05 3.86
CA MET A 119 14.56 -6.49 2.54
C MET A 119 13.07 -6.09 2.44
N GLU A 120 12.18 -6.80 3.12
CA GLU A 120 10.75 -6.39 3.18
C GLU A 120 10.60 -5.01 3.83
N LYS A 121 11.36 -4.73 4.89
CA LYS A 121 11.35 -3.41 5.55
C LYS A 121 11.93 -2.33 4.65
N GLU A 122 13.07 -2.60 4.02
CA GLU A 122 13.70 -1.68 3.07
C GLU A 122 12.76 -1.37 1.89
N LEU A 123 12.08 -2.40 1.36
CA LEU A 123 11.08 -2.22 0.32
C LEU A 123 9.92 -1.34 0.78
N CYS A 124 9.41 -1.54 2.00
CA CYS A 124 8.35 -0.71 2.53
C CYS A 124 8.75 0.77 2.64
N GLU A 125 9.98 1.05 3.08
CA GLU A 125 10.49 2.44 3.12
C GLU A 125 10.68 3.00 1.70
N TYR A 126 11.24 2.21 0.79
CA TYR A 126 11.41 2.60 -0.60
C TYR A 126 10.08 2.90 -1.31
N GLN A 127 9.05 2.10 -1.05
CA GLN A 127 7.72 2.29 -1.61
C GLN A 127 7.08 3.63 -1.22
N LYS A 128 7.42 4.19 -0.07
CA LYS A 128 6.89 5.49 0.38
C LYS A 128 7.22 6.63 -0.60
N GLN A 129 8.34 6.54 -1.30
CA GLN A 129 8.74 7.54 -2.29
C GLN A 129 7.84 7.56 -3.53
N PHE A 130 7.07 6.50 -3.74
CA PHE A 130 6.16 6.33 -4.86
C PHE A 130 4.68 6.44 -4.48
N MET A 131 4.40 6.80 -3.22
CA MET A 131 3.04 6.99 -2.73
C MET A 131 2.67 8.47 -2.75
N GLN A 132 1.39 8.73 -3.00
CA GLN A 132 0.85 10.08 -2.83
C GLN A 132 0.97 10.52 -1.36
N GLU A 133 1.21 11.81 -1.15
CA GLU A 133 1.20 12.39 0.19
C GLU A 133 -0.18 12.26 0.84
N ASP A 134 -0.20 11.77 2.08
CA ASP A 134 -1.42 11.66 2.87
C ASP A 134 -1.66 12.97 3.65
N THR A 135 -2.07 14.01 2.93
CA THR A 135 -2.33 15.34 3.51
C THR A 135 -3.27 15.27 4.72
N LYS A 136 -4.26 14.37 4.69
CA LYS A 136 -5.19 14.21 5.83
C LYS A 136 -4.48 13.66 7.05
N LYS A 137 -3.60 12.70 6.85
CA LYS A 137 -2.78 12.14 7.94
C LYS A 137 -1.87 13.21 8.52
N GLU A 138 -1.22 14.00 7.69
CA GLU A 138 -0.34 15.08 8.13
C GLU A 138 -1.10 16.12 8.95
N LEU A 139 -2.26 16.59 8.49
CA LEU A 139 -3.11 17.51 9.24
C LEU A 139 -3.56 16.94 10.58
N ILE A 140 -3.92 15.66 10.62
CA ILE A 140 -4.32 15.00 11.88
C ILE A 140 -3.13 14.89 12.83
N LEU A 141 -1.95 14.51 12.34
CA LEU A 141 -0.75 14.39 13.19
C LEU A 141 -0.29 15.75 13.71
N ASP A 142 -0.28 16.79 12.87
CA ASP A 142 0.02 18.17 13.28
C ASP A 142 -0.95 18.67 14.36
N TYR A 143 -2.25 18.42 14.18
CA TYR A 143 -3.23 18.73 15.19
C TYR A 143 -2.96 17.99 16.51
N LEU A 144 -2.66 16.70 16.46
CA LEU A 144 -2.39 15.87 17.65
C LEU A 144 -1.13 16.27 18.40
N GLU A 145 -0.09 16.74 17.69
CA GLU A 145 1.15 17.23 18.30
C GLU A 145 0.92 18.49 19.17
N HIS A 146 -0.04 19.33 18.77
CA HIS A 146 -0.40 20.56 19.50
C HIS A 146 -1.62 20.39 20.41
N TYR A 147 -2.19 19.18 20.48
CA TYR A 147 -3.41 18.93 21.23
C TYR A 147 -3.12 18.67 22.72
N GLU A 148 -3.60 19.55 23.58
CA GLU A 148 -3.39 19.46 25.05
C GLU A 148 -4.34 18.45 25.74
N GLY A 149 -5.32 17.90 25.04
CA GLY A 149 -6.29 16.96 25.61
C GLY A 149 -5.78 15.53 25.65
N SER A 150 -6.35 14.72 26.52
CA SER A 150 -5.96 13.31 26.70
C SER A 150 -6.67 12.33 25.78
N MET A 151 -7.76 12.72 25.16
CA MET A 151 -8.61 11.85 24.34
C MET A 151 -9.10 12.60 23.11
N VAL A 152 -9.15 11.90 21.98
CA VAL A 152 -9.72 12.40 20.72
C VAL A 152 -10.71 11.39 20.14
N CYS A 153 -11.63 11.88 19.32
CA CYS A 153 -12.57 11.04 18.59
C CYS A 153 -12.65 11.44 17.12
N SER A 154 -13.15 10.53 16.28
CA SER A 154 -13.19 10.73 14.83
C SER A 154 -13.92 12.02 14.41
N ARG A 155 -15.02 12.37 15.09
CA ARG A 155 -15.78 13.61 14.78
C ARG A 155 -15.02 14.88 15.14
N GLN A 156 -14.25 14.84 16.23
CA GLN A 156 -13.39 15.94 16.62
C GLN A 156 -12.26 16.15 15.61
N LEU A 157 -11.57 15.08 15.22
CA LEU A 157 -10.53 15.15 14.21
C LEU A 157 -11.07 15.62 12.85
N TYR A 158 -12.27 15.20 12.49
CA TYR A 158 -12.94 15.68 11.27
C TYR A 158 -13.19 17.18 11.28
N SER A 159 -13.65 17.71 12.40
CA SER A 159 -13.98 19.14 12.53
C SER A 159 -12.76 20.00 12.83
N GLU A 160 -11.95 19.62 13.82
CA GLU A 160 -10.88 20.47 14.35
C GLU A 160 -9.56 20.30 13.61
N ALA A 161 -9.19 19.06 13.25
CA ALA A 161 -7.93 18.80 12.54
C ALA A 161 -8.07 19.02 11.02
N LEU A 162 -9.19 18.58 10.44
CA LEU A 162 -9.40 18.70 8.99
C LEU A 162 -10.21 19.95 8.58
N GLY A 163 -10.69 20.73 9.55
CA GLY A 163 -11.43 21.97 9.28
C GLY A 163 -12.77 21.79 8.57
N ASN A 164 -13.40 20.62 8.70
CA ASN A 164 -14.64 20.31 8.01
C ASN A 164 -15.88 20.65 8.88
N ASP A 165 -16.91 21.15 8.25
CA ASP A 165 -18.20 21.45 8.90
C ASP A 165 -19.17 20.26 8.80
N GLY A 166 -20.06 20.14 9.81
CA GLY A 166 -21.17 19.18 9.80
C GLY A 166 -20.81 17.79 10.32
N ASN A 167 -21.58 16.79 9.87
CA ASN A 167 -21.36 15.41 10.29
C ASN A 167 -20.57 14.66 9.23
N PRO A 168 -19.47 13.95 9.61
CA PRO A 168 -18.69 13.17 8.68
C PRO A 168 -19.51 12.02 8.08
N ALA A 169 -19.32 11.75 6.81
CA ALA A 169 -19.83 10.56 6.17
C ALA A 169 -19.12 9.29 6.71
N GLN A 170 -19.75 8.13 6.55
CA GLN A 170 -19.22 6.89 7.12
C GLN A 170 -17.85 6.47 6.55
N TRP A 171 -17.55 6.84 5.31
CA TRP A 171 -16.26 6.58 4.69
C TRP A 171 -15.16 7.50 5.25
N GLU A 172 -15.48 8.76 5.59
CA GLU A 172 -14.55 9.70 6.23
C GLU A 172 -14.18 9.25 7.65
N ILE A 173 -15.17 8.77 8.39
CA ILE A 173 -14.94 8.16 9.72
C ILE A 173 -14.00 6.96 9.60
N ARG A 174 -14.18 6.10 8.62
CA ARG A 174 -13.30 4.93 8.39
C ARG A 174 -11.88 5.38 8.09
N GLU A 175 -11.71 6.36 7.23
CA GLU A 175 -10.41 6.90 6.87
C GLU A 175 -9.67 7.48 8.08
N ILE A 176 -10.35 8.29 8.89
CA ILE A 176 -9.79 8.82 10.15
C ILE A 176 -9.43 7.69 11.12
N ASN A 177 -10.31 6.70 11.25
CA ASN A 177 -10.03 5.54 12.10
C ASN A 177 -8.80 4.77 11.62
N ASP A 178 -8.63 4.61 10.32
CA ASP A 178 -7.46 3.94 9.75
C ASP A 178 -6.17 4.73 10.00
N ILE A 179 -6.20 6.05 9.92
CA ILE A 179 -5.06 6.90 10.29
C ILE A 179 -4.71 6.68 11.76
N MET A 180 -5.67 6.84 12.65
CA MET A 180 -5.48 6.75 14.09
C MET A 180 -5.06 5.37 14.59
N ASN A 181 -5.58 4.30 14.00
CA ASN A 181 -5.20 2.93 14.36
C ASN A 181 -3.76 2.56 13.92
N ASN A 182 -3.19 3.34 13.00
CA ASN A 182 -1.78 3.22 12.61
C ASN A 182 -0.86 4.24 13.31
N CYS A 183 -1.40 5.02 14.24
CA CYS A 183 -0.65 5.97 15.05
C CYS A 183 -0.20 5.28 16.35
N SER A 184 1.12 5.14 16.57
CA SER A 184 1.69 4.44 17.73
C SER A 184 1.44 5.14 19.05
N ASP A 185 1.27 6.45 19.03
CA ASP A 185 1.19 7.30 20.22
C ASP A 185 -0.24 7.43 20.76
N TRP A 186 -1.21 6.87 20.04
CA TRP A 186 -2.62 6.92 20.41
C TRP A 186 -3.24 5.53 20.41
N ILE A 187 -3.85 5.14 21.53
CA ILE A 187 -4.44 3.83 21.74
C ILE A 187 -5.96 3.91 21.72
N ALA A 188 -6.59 3.10 20.86
CA ALA A 188 -8.04 3.01 20.79
C ALA A 188 -8.60 2.38 22.06
N PHE A 189 -9.57 3.03 22.69
CA PHE A 189 -10.29 2.42 23.81
C PHE A 189 -11.46 1.56 23.35
N SER A 190 -11.68 0.45 24.05
CA SER A 190 -12.66 -0.57 23.65
C SER A 190 -14.13 -0.10 23.81
N ASN A 191 -14.42 0.72 24.83
CA ASN A 191 -15.75 1.20 25.15
C ASN A 191 -15.93 2.68 24.82
N PRO A 192 -17.10 3.12 24.32
CA PRO A 192 -17.36 4.54 24.08
C PRO A 192 -17.26 5.37 25.36
N ARG A 193 -16.52 6.47 25.30
CA ARG A 193 -16.36 7.45 26.38
C ARG A 193 -17.11 8.74 26.05
N HIS A 194 -17.27 9.60 27.04
CA HIS A 194 -17.94 10.89 26.89
C HIS A 194 -16.91 11.97 26.50
N PHE A 195 -17.16 12.67 25.42
CA PHE A 195 -16.40 13.82 24.98
C PHE A 195 -17.18 15.10 25.26
N PRO A 196 -16.53 16.27 25.33
CA PRO A 196 -17.20 17.56 25.41
C PRO A 196 -18.20 17.76 24.26
N GLU A 197 -19.19 18.61 24.45
CA GLU A 197 -20.06 19.02 23.35
C GLU A 197 -19.23 19.70 22.23
N PRO A 198 -19.53 19.46 20.96
CA PRO A 198 -20.69 18.74 20.42
C PRO A 198 -20.50 17.23 20.21
N TYR A 199 -19.40 16.64 20.64
CA TYR A 199 -18.99 15.29 20.26
C TYR A 199 -19.70 14.16 21.01
N ARG A 200 -20.16 14.40 22.23
CA ARG A 200 -20.92 13.46 23.03
C ARG A 200 -20.23 12.10 23.28
N ARG A 201 -21.01 11.02 23.38
CA ARG A 201 -20.49 9.69 23.65
C ARG A 201 -20.17 8.92 22.38
N GLN A 202 -18.88 8.56 22.20
CA GLN A 202 -18.41 7.78 21.06
C GLN A 202 -17.09 7.06 21.35
N LYS A 203 -16.65 6.18 20.42
CA LYS A 203 -15.31 5.60 20.44
C LYS A 203 -14.27 6.66 20.07
N GLY A 204 -13.02 6.40 20.48
CA GLY A 204 -11.90 7.28 20.18
C GLY A 204 -10.60 6.68 20.68
N TRP A 205 -9.62 7.53 20.87
CA TRP A 205 -8.26 7.16 21.27
C TRP A 205 -7.79 8.02 22.42
N GLU A 206 -6.89 7.49 23.23
CA GLU A 206 -6.18 8.21 24.29
C GLU A 206 -4.67 8.20 24.03
N GLY A 207 -4.00 9.30 24.35
CA GLY A 207 -2.56 9.46 24.14
C GLY A 207 -1.75 8.55 25.08
N HIS A 208 -0.68 7.96 24.55
CA HIS A 208 0.14 6.96 25.24
C HIS A 208 0.83 7.52 26.50
N ASP A 209 1.24 8.78 26.51
CA ASP A 209 1.96 9.38 27.64
C ASP A 209 1.14 9.45 28.94
N ILE A 210 -0.20 9.41 28.84
CA ILE A 210 -1.08 9.46 30.00
C ILE A 210 -1.26 8.09 30.63
N ILE A 211 -1.17 7.01 29.86
CA ILE A 211 -1.26 5.64 30.40
C ILE A 211 -0.06 5.30 31.30
N SER A 212 1.13 5.83 30.95
CA SER A 212 2.35 5.65 31.72
C SER A 212 2.26 6.31 33.10
N PHE A 213 1.62 7.48 33.23
CA PHE A 213 1.44 8.19 34.50
C PHE A 213 0.36 7.55 35.40
N ALA A 214 -0.72 7.04 34.85
CA ALA A 214 -1.78 6.37 35.62
C ALA A 214 -1.32 5.05 36.24
N HIS A 215 -0.44 4.30 35.56
CA HIS A 215 0.16 3.08 36.13
C HIS A 215 1.25 3.34 37.19
N ILE A 216 1.89 4.53 37.19
CA ILE A 216 2.90 4.90 38.17
C ILE A 216 2.22 5.48 39.44
N CYS A 217 1.07 6.11 39.32
CA CYS A 217 0.37 6.72 40.47
C CYS A 217 -0.65 5.84 41.16
N GLY A 218 -0.91 4.61 40.72
CA GLY A 218 -1.68 3.59 41.44
C GLY A 218 -3.12 3.98 41.81
N VAL A 219 -3.85 4.67 40.90
CA VAL A 219 -5.26 5.02 41.03
C VAL A 219 -6.12 4.18 40.10
#